data_fb80f27f505ca80e92b1ce89b5283aef
#
_entry.id   fb80f27f505ca80e92b1ce89b5283aef
#
_cell.length_a   1.000
_cell.length_b   1.000
_cell.length_c   1.000
_cell.angle_alpha   90.00
_cell.angle_beta   90.00
_cell.angle_gamma   90.00
#
_symmetry.space_group_name_H-M   'P 1'
#
loop_
_entity.id
_entity.type
_entity.pdbx_description
1 polymer ?
#
loop_
_entity_poly.entity_id
_entity_poly.type
_entity_poly.pdbx_seq_one_letter_code
_entity_poly.pdbx_strand_id
1 'polypeptide(L)'
;MNKMNQTLEQILNVEAAVGPFAPGDAVLEQTLRDFIQLQSNTIAIATDLVGVRSVGWLDFTWYSGVIGTFAYPLDDVALTDPTNIGTQNYSTKLEKGQGRVTFLDAVRLRGESFENIDRQQMGIVRARADTIDNHILGVLVAGAGQTNAATAVFGSGSADEEGDLLESMDLIFANAKVSGNEPLSLVLPADKRSAILNTTLYGNVVESLGDHLARIASLRILYTRDYGVTAGGAIGNDALLMVPGAETAEFFNYNGAGFQETELTRLPGVGFDWLLTSYMGSVIHEHQDGADSDKTNRIVKITGVRAD
;
A
#
# COMPACT_ATOMS: atom_id res chain seq x y z
N MET A 1 18.25 -12.45 -12.97
CA MET A 1 19.31 -11.78 -12.23
C MET A 1 20.60 -11.57 -13.04
N ASN A 2 21.18 -12.60 -13.69
CA ASN A 2 22.48 -12.45 -14.39
C ASN A 2 22.55 -11.45 -15.57
N LYS A 3 21.49 -11.25 -16.36
CA LYS A 3 21.54 -10.36 -17.53
C LYS A 3 21.55 -8.87 -17.18
N MET A 4 20.90 -8.49 -16.10
CA MET A 4 20.80 -7.09 -15.68
C MET A 4 22.08 -6.59 -15.01
N ASN A 5 22.73 -7.44 -14.22
CA ASN A 5 24.02 -7.14 -13.64
C ASN A 5 25.12 -7.01 -14.71
N GLN A 6 25.11 -7.86 -15.76
CA GLN A 6 26.04 -7.75 -16.88
C GLN A 6 25.86 -6.45 -17.67
N THR A 7 24.63 -5.97 -17.81
CA THR A 7 24.34 -4.70 -18.50
C THR A 7 24.83 -3.50 -17.68
N LEU A 8 24.63 -3.52 -16.36
CA LEU A 8 25.15 -2.51 -15.44
C LEU A 8 26.68 -2.46 -15.41
N GLU A 9 27.34 -3.62 -15.36
CA GLU A 9 28.80 -3.70 -15.47
C GLU A 9 29.35 -3.13 -16.79
N GLN A 10 28.67 -3.42 -17.91
CA GLN A 10 29.08 -2.90 -19.22
C GLN A 10 28.91 -1.38 -19.30
N ILE A 11 27.81 -0.83 -18.77
CA ILE A 11 27.55 0.61 -18.75
C ILE A 11 28.58 1.33 -17.87
N LEU A 12 28.82 0.85 -16.66
CA LEU A 12 29.80 1.45 -15.73
C LEU A 12 31.25 1.37 -16.26
N ASN A 13 31.59 0.31 -16.97
CA ASN A 13 32.91 0.18 -17.60
C ASN A 13 33.08 1.10 -18.80
N VAL A 14 32.06 1.36 -19.58
CA VAL A 14 32.07 2.33 -20.69
C VAL A 14 32.24 3.75 -20.14
N GLU A 15 31.56 4.08 -19.02
CA GLU A 15 31.69 5.40 -18.38
C GLU A 15 33.07 5.68 -17.80
N ALA A 16 33.77 4.66 -17.34
CA ALA A 16 35.17 4.79 -16.88
C ALA A 16 36.12 5.25 -18.00
N ALA A 17 35.76 5.01 -19.27
CA ALA A 17 36.56 5.32 -20.43
C ALA A 17 36.24 6.68 -21.10
N VAL A 18 35.08 7.27 -20.84
CA VAL A 18 34.55 8.41 -21.63
C VAL A 18 34.10 9.53 -20.70
N GLY A 19 34.85 10.37 -20.19
CA GLY A 19 34.60 11.65 -19.45
C GLY A 19 33.19 11.97 -18.88
N PRO A 20 33.01 13.08 -18.17
CA PRO A 20 31.93 13.32 -17.21
C PRO A 20 30.49 13.55 -17.76
N PHE A 21 30.27 13.44 -19.06
CA PHE A 21 28.95 13.62 -19.70
C PHE A 21 28.75 12.66 -20.87
N ALA A 22 28.99 11.36 -20.64
CA ALA A 22 28.80 10.37 -21.68
C ALA A 22 27.30 9.96 -21.82
N PRO A 23 26.84 9.55 -23.02
CA PRO A 23 25.49 9.00 -23.22
C PRO A 23 25.12 7.82 -22.32
N GLY A 24 26.11 7.19 -21.70
CA GLY A 24 25.96 6.11 -20.72
C GLY A 24 25.30 6.55 -19.42
N ASP A 25 25.48 7.79 -18.97
CA ASP A 25 24.94 8.30 -17.72
C ASP A 25 23.40 8.28 -17.74
N ALA A 26 22.78 8.68 -18.86
CA ALA A 26 21.34 8.68 -19.02
C ALA A 26 20.74 7.25 -19.07
N VAL A 27 21.45 6.31 -19.68
CA VAL A 27 21.03 4.90 -19.75
C VAL A 27 21.14 4.25 -18.38
N LEU A 28 22.21 4.52 -17.64
CA LEU A 28 22.39 4.05 -16.27
C LEU A 28 21.28 4.59 -15.37
N GLU A 29 21.02 5.88 -15.40
CA GLU A 29 19.96 6.53 -14.62
C GLU A 29 18.60 5.89 -14.90
N GLN A 30 18.23 5.71 -16.17
CA GLN A 30 16.96 5.10 -16.53
C GLN A 30 16.88 3.65 -16.07
N THR A 31 17.91 2.86 -16.23
CA THR A 31 17.95 1.45 -15.82
C THR A 31 17.80 1.33 -14.30
N LEU A 32 18.50 2.17 -13.53
CA LEU A 32 18.41 2.19 -12.07
C LEU A 32 17.02 2.62 -11.59
N ARG A 33 16.46 3.63 -12.23
CA ARG A 33 15.11 4.13 -11.95
C ARG A 33 14.06 3.05 -12.17
N ASP A 34 14.08 2.40 -13.34
CA ASP A 34 13.12 1.35 -13.69
C ASP A 34 13.24 0.15 -12.74
N PHE A 35 14.46 -0.21 -12.35
CA PHE A 35 14.70 -1.27 -11.36
C PHE A 35 14.09 -0.93 -10.01
N ILE A 36 14.38 0.26 -9.47
CA ILE A 36 13.88 0.68 -8.15
C ILE A 36 12.35 0.76 -8.17
N GLN A 37 11.77 1.30 -9.24
CA GLN A 37 10.32 1.40 -9.39
C GLN A 37 9.66 0.02 -9.38
N LEU A 38 10.13 -0.89 -10.24
CA LEU A 38 9.56 -2.23 -10.36
C LEU A 38 9.66 -3.00 -9.05
N GLN A 39 10.84 -3.00 -8.42
CA GLN A 39 11.07 -3.73 -7.19
C GLN A 39 10.30 -3.15 -6.01
N SER A 40 10.22 -1.82 -5.86
CA SER A 40 9.48 -1.21 -4.76
C SER A 40 7.98 -1.45 -4.84
N ASN A 41 7.40 -1.41 -6.03
CA ASN A 41 5.99 -1.73 -6.22
C ASN A 41 5.68 -3.22 -5.97
N THR A 42 6.65 -4.11 -6.20
CA THR A 42 6.50 -5.54 -5.90
C THR A 42 6.61 -5.85 -4.41
N ILE A 43 7.35 -5.04 -3.65
CA ILE A 43 7.57 -5.25 -2.20
C ILE A 43 6.46 -4.60 -1.37
N ALA A 44 5.90 -3.49 -1.85
CA ALA A 44 4.82 -2.78 -1.15
C ALA A 44 3.55 -3.64 -1.11
N ILE A 45 3.06 -3.93 0.09
CA ILE A 45 1.88 -4.80 0.31
C ILE A 45 0.56 -4.02 0.27
N ALA A 46 0.59 -2.74 0.66
CA ALA A 46 -0.61 -1.92 0.74
C ALA A 46 -1.19 -1.58 -0.64
N THR A 47 -0.38 -1.63 -1.69
CA THR A 47 -0.85 -1.45 -3.08
C THR A 47 -1.83 -2.54 -3.54
N ASP A 48 -1.80 -3.70 -2.92
CA ASP A 48 -2.74 -4.80 -3.19
C ASP A 48 -4.13 -4.57 -2.57
N LEU A 49 -4.24 -3.60 -1.68
CA LEU A 49 -5.49 -3.26 -0.97
C LEU A 49 -6.31 -2.22 -1.69
N VAL A 50 -5.68 -1.40 -2.53
CA VAL A 50 -6.27 -0.19 -3.12
C VAL A 50 -6.17 -0.22 -4.65
N GLY A 51 -7.01 0.58 -5.31
CA GLY A 51 -6.84 0.83 -6.74
C GLY A 51 -5.60 1.70 -6.99
N VAL A 52 -4.74 1.29 -7.92
CA VAL A 52 -3.55 2.09 -8.30
C VAL A 52 -3.82 2.84 -9.59
N ARG A 53 -3.70 4.16 -9.56
CA ARG A 53 -3.99 5.02 -10.70
C ARG A 53 -2.87 6.02 -10.98
N SER A 54 -2.61 6.27 -12.26
CA SER A 54 -1.69 7.32 -12.70
C SER A 54 -2.44 8.61 -12.99
N VAL A 55 -1.89 9.74 -12.54
CA VAL A 55 -2.44 11.08 -12.80
C VAL A 55 -1.38 11.99 -13.44
N GLY A 56 -1.81 12.90 -14.30
CA GLY A 56 -0.93 13.81 -15.04
C GLY A 56 -0.71 15.18 -14.36
N TRP A 57 -1.32 15.41 -13.19
CA TRP A 57 -1.28 16.69 -12.47
C TRP A 57 -0.96 16.45 -11.00
N LEU A 58 -0.26 17.40 -10.37
CA LEU A 58 0.06 17.33 -8.95
C LEU A 58 -1.13 17.68 -8.05
N ASP A 59 -2.00 18.53 -8.54
CA ASP A 59 -3.29 18.86 -7.90
C ASP A 59 -4.40 18.41 -8.84
N PHE A 60 -5.32 17.59 -8.36
CA PHE A 60 -6.44 17.11 -9.16
C PHE A 60 -7.71 16.99 -8.33
N THR A 61 -8.83 17.06 -9.03
CA THR A 61 -10.16 16.88 -8.45
C THR A 61 -10.66 15.48 -8.78
N TRP A 62 -11.20 14.81 -7.81
CA TRP A 62 -11.85 13.51 -7.97
C TRP A 62 -13.27 13.55 -7.42
N TYR A 63 -14.06 12.57 -7.82
CA TYR A 63 -15.49 12.53 -7.50
C TYR A 63 -15.80 11.25 -6.75
N SER A 64 -16.51 11.37 -5.62
CA SER A 64 -17.14 10.22 -4.96
C SER A 64 -18.62 10.16 -5.36
N GLY A 65 -19.10 8.98 -5.70
CA GLY A 65 -20.49 8.76 -6.10
C GLY A 65 -21.35 8.27 -4.94
N VAL A 66 -22.54 8.81 -4.80
CA VAL A 66 -23.57 8.25 -3.90
C VAL A 66 -24.30 7.11 -4.62
N ILE A 67 -24.56 6.01 -3.91
CA ILE A 67 -25.33 4.88 -4.46
C ILE A 67 -26.74 5.33 -4.81
N GLY A 68 -27.12 5.17 -6.07
CA GLY A 68 -28.48 5.46 -6.53
C GLY A 68 -29.52 4.48 -5.98
N THR A 69 -30.78 4.88 -5.94
CA THR A 69 -31.89 4.00 -5.60
C THR A 69 -32.54 3.43 -6.86
N PHE A 70 -32.81 2.12 -6.86
CA PHE A 70 -33.56 1.44 -7.89
C PHE A 70 -34.89 0.95 -7.27
N ALA A 71 -36.01 1.42 -7.78
CA ALA A 71 -37.32 1.01 -7.30
C ALA A 71 -37.93 -0.09 -8.17
N TYR A 72 -38.38 -1.19 -7.54
CA TYR A 72 -39.06 -2.30 -8.17
C TYR A 72 -40.04 -2.97 -7.16
N PRO A 73 -41.27 -3.34 -7.51
CA PRO A 73 -41.94 -3.06 -8.78
C PRO A 73 -42.51 -1.63 -8.84
N LEU A 74 -42.67 -1.11 -10.04
CA LEU A 74 -43.36 0.14 -10.32
C LEU A 74 -44.64 -0.16 -11.12
N ASP A 75 -45.73 0.60 -10.87
CA ASP A 75 -46.86 0.63 -11.75
C ASP A 75 -46.50 1.26 -13.09
N ASP A 76 -47.13 0.84 -14.19
CA ASP A 76 -46.83 1.25 -15.56
C ASP A 76 -46.82 2.78 -15.79
N VAL A 77 -47.40 3.56 -14.91
CA VAL A 77 -47.45 5.03 -14.95
C VAL A 77 -46.63 5.71 -13.86
N ALA A 78 -45.98 4.96 -12.95
CA ALA A 78 -45.19 5.53 -11.89
C ALA A 78 -43.76 5.81 -12.37
N LEU A 79 -43.33 7.06 -12.27
CA LEU A 79 -41.93 7.44 -12.44
C LEU A 79 -41.28 7.45 -11.06
N THR A 80 -40.11 6.82 -10.93
CA THR A 80 -39.26 7.04 -9.76
C THR A 80 -38.83 8.49 -9.73
N ASP A 81 -38.83 9.08 -8.53
CA ASP A 81 -38.19 10.37 -8.35
C ASP A 81 -36.74 10.29 -8.87
N PRO A 82 -36.26 11.28 -9.66
CA PRO A 82 -34.89 11.27 -10.14
C PRO A 82 -33.95 11.29 -8.93
N THR A 83 -33.25 10.18 -8.73
CA THR A 83 -32.20 10.12 -7.72
C THR A 83 -31.13 11.10 -8.14
N ASN A 84 -31.02 12.18 -7.44
CA ASN A 84 -29.91 13.11 -7.62
C ASN A 84 -28.64 12.39 -7.10
N ILE A 85 -27.90 11.77 -8.00
CA ILE A 85 -26.59 11.20 -7.67
C ILE A 85 -25.72 12.40 -7.32
N GLY A 86 -25.69 12.75 -6.05
CA GLY A 86 -24.83 13.80 -5.54
C GLY A 86 -23.38 13.36 -5.75
N THR A 87 -22.73 13.95 -6.73
CA THR A 87 -21.27 13.83 -6.84
C THR A 87 -20.64 14.88 -5.94
N GLN A 88 -19.90 14.44 -4.95
CA GLN A 88 -19.12 15.33 -4.13
C GLN A 88 -17.73 15.46 -4.73
N ASN A 89 -17.26 16.70 -4.88
CA ASN A 89 -15.96 17.00 -5.46
C ASN A 89 -14.94 17.13 -4.35
N TYR A 90 -13.85 16.38 -4.50
CA TYR A 90 -12.69 16.46 -3.60
C TYR A 90 -11.47 16.92 -4.38
N SER A 91 -10.62 17.70 -3.74
CA SER A 91 -9.32 18.06 -4.28
C SER A 91 -8.23 17.35 -3.49
N THR A 92 -7.30 16.72 -4.20
CA THR A 92 -6.16 16.03 -3.60
C THR A 92 -4.87 16.57 -4.20
N LYS A 93 -3.88 16.81 -3.35
CA LYS A 93 -2.53 17.18 -3.74
C LYS A 93 -1.59 16.00 -3.51
N LEU A 94 -0.78 15.70 -4.53
CA LEU A 94 0.25 14.69 -4.39
C LEU A 94 1.40 15.20 -3.54
N GLU A 95 1.85 14.39 -2.61
CA GLU A 95 2.97 14.66 -1.74
C GLU A 95 4.30 14.26 -2.39
N LYS A 96 5.35 15.05 -2.14
CA LYS A 96 6.68 14.82 -2.67
C LYS A 96 7.46 13.89 -1.75
N GLY A 97 7.86 12.72 -2.28
CA GLY A 97 8.83 11.83 -1.66
C GLY A 97 10.20 11.96 -2.32
N GLN A 98 11.28 11.93 -1.54
CA GLN A 98 12.63 12.00 -2.05
C GLN A 98 13.52 10.91 -1.45
N GLY A 99 14.35 10.30 -2.30
CA GLY A 99 15.44 9.41 -1.91
C GLY A 99 16.76 9.89 -2.50
N ARG A 100 17.86 9.71 -1.77
CA ARG A 100 19.20 10.10 -2.23
C ARG A 100 20.15 8.92 -2.11
N VAL A 101 20.92 8.67 -3.15
CA VAL A 101 21.97 7.64 -3.20
C VAL A 101 23.29 8.29 -3.61
N THR A 102 24.35 7.97 -2.89
CA THR A 102 25.70 8.42 -3.22
C THR A 102 26.59 7.23 -3.50
N PHE A 103 27.16 7.16 -4.70
CA PHE A 103 28.11 6.12 -5.12
C PHE A 103 29.52 6.68 -5.06
N LEU A 104 30.34 6.17 -4.13
CA LEU A 104 31.70 6.66 -3.94
C LEU A 104 32.68 6.05 -4.94
N ASP A 105 33.47 6.89 -5.62
CA ASP A 105 34.54 6.44 -6.53
C ASP A 105 35.58 5.55 -5.82
N ALA A 106 35.88 5.83 -4.55
CA ALA A 106 36.81 5.02 -3.76
C ALA A 106 36.33 3.57 -3.59
N VAL A 107 35.04 3.32 -3.47
CA VAL A 107 34.46 1.99 -3.38
C VAL A 107 34.54 1.28 -4.72
N ARG A 108 34.30 2.03 -5.82
CA ARG A 108 34.41 1.52 -7.18
C ARG A 108 35.86 1.08 -7.53
N LEU A 109 36.84 1.91 -7.16
CA LEU A 109 38.26 1.63 -7.42
C LEU A 109 38.83 0.44 -6.62
N ARG A 110 38.18 0.08 -5.50
CA ARG A 110 38.55 -1.10 -4.70
C ARG A 110 37.97 -2.41 -5.23
N GLY A 111 37.20 -2.39 -6.30
CA GLY A 111 36.50 -3.59 -6.83
C GLY A 111 35.33 -4.08 -6.04
N GLU A 112 34.94 -3.38 -4.95
CA GLU A 112 33.80 -3.70 -4.10
C GLU A 112 32.48 -3.02 -4.57
N SER A 113 32.55 -2.31 -5.72
CA SER A 113 31.52 -1.37 -6.14
C SER A 113 30.16 -2.00 -6.42
N PHE A 114 30.12 -3.20 -6.98
CA PHE A 114 28.86 -3.80 -7.41
C PHE A 114 28.00 -4.27 -6.24
N GLU A 115 28.58 -4.96 -5.27
CA GLU A 115 27.84 -5.35 -4.06
C GLU A 115 27.32 -4.14 -3.28
N ASN A 116 28.07 -3.05 -3.24
CA ASN A 116 27.68 -1.83 -2.54
C ASN A 116 26.57 -1.07 -3.27
N ILE A 117 26.62 -1.01 -4.60
CA ILE A 117 25.56 -0.40 -5.42
C ILE A 117 24.28 -1.21 -5.26
N ASP A 118 24.33 -2.52 -5.40
CA ASP A 118 23.16 -3.40 -5.24
C ASP A 118 22.54 -3.28 -3.83
N ARG A 119 23.36 -3.21 -2.79
CA ARG A 119 22.87 -3.04 -1.41
C ARG A 119 22.22 -1.68 -1.20
N GLN A 120 22.79 -0.61 -1.74
CA GLN A 120 22.22 0.73 -1.64
C GLN A 120 20.91 0.83 -2.43
N GLN A 121 20.84 0.26 -3.63
CA GLN A 121 19.61 0.18 -4.42
C GLN A 121 18.50 -0.58 -3.70
N MET A 122 18.83 -1.75 -3.15
CA MET A 122 17.86 -2.52 -2.36
C MET A 122 17.44 -1.79 -1.09
N GLY A 123 18.33 -1.00 -0.50
CA GLY A 123 17.99 -0.12 0.62
C GLY A 123 16.94 0.93 0.23
N ILE A 124 17.12 1.59 -0.90
CA ILE A 124 16.16 2.58 -1.41
C ILE A 124 14.84 1.93 -1.84
N VAL A 125 14.91 0.78 -2.52
CA VAL A 125 13.72 0.01 -2.89
C VAL A 125 12.85 -0.28 -1.67
N ARG A 126 13.46 -0.76 -0.59
CA ARG A 126 12.75 -1.04 0.66
C ARG A 126 12.22 0.23 1.31
N ALA A 127 13.05 1.27 1.43
CA ALA A 127 12.62 2.53 2.02
C ALA A 127 11.45 3.16 1.25
N ARG A 128 11.45 3.06 -0.09
CA ARG A 128 10.32 3.53 -0.91
C ARG A 128 9.08 2.66 -0.70
N ALA A 129 9.21 1.34 -0.66
CA ALA A 129 8.10 0.44 -0.39
C ALA A 129 7.50 0.70 1.00
N ASP A 130 8.33 0.84 2.03
CA ASP A 130 7.89 1.19 3.38
C ASP A 130 7.18 2.56 3.41
N THR A 131 7.65 3.55 2.64
CA THR A 131 6.99 4.86 2.54
C THR A 131 5.62 4.76 1.87
N ILE A 132 5.50 3.95 0.80
CA ILE A 132 4.21 3.71 0.13
C ILE A 132 3.25 3.00 1.09
N ASP A 133 3.70 1.95 1.75
CA ASP A 133 2.87 1.21 2.71
C ASP A 133 2.41 2.10 3.87
N ASN A 134 3.32 2.87 4.46
CA ASN A 134 3.00 3.81 5.55
C ASN A 134 1.95 4.85 5.09
N HIS A 135 2.13 5.42 3.91
CA HIS A 135 1.20 6.41 3.37
C HIS A 135 -0.20 5.82 3.12
N ILE A 136 -0.29 4.68 2.43
CA ILE A 136 -1.56 4.02 2.13
C ILE A 136 -2.24 3.55 3.43
N LEU A 137 -1.52 2.83 4.30
CA LEU A 137 -2.08 2.31 5.54
C LEU A 137 -2.50 3.44 6.48
N GLY A 138 -1.75 4.55 6.54
CA GLY A 138 -2.12 5.72 7.33
C GLY A 138 -3.45 6.32 6.88
N VAL A 139 -3.66 6.43 5.57
CA VAL A 139 -4.93 6.91 5.00
C VAL A 139 -6.07 5.92 5.27
N LEU A 140 -5.84 4.60 5.12
CA LEU A 140 -6.84 3.57 5.40
C LEU A 140 -7.25 3.55 6.88
N VAL A 141 -6.30 3.70 7.81
CA VAL A 141 -6.58 3.78 9.25
C VAL A 141 -7.42 5.01 9.58
N ALA A 142 -7.06 6.17 9.02
CA ALA A 142 -7.79 7.41 9.23
C ALA A 142 -9.21 7.35 8.66
N GLY A 143 -9.36 6.68 7.51
CA GLY A 143 -10.63 6.54 6.81
C GLY A 143 -11.48 5.36 7.22
N ALA A 144 -11.11 4.60 8.24
CA ALA A 144 -11.94 3.54 8.77
C ALA A 144 -13.24 4.11 9.34
N GLY A 145 -14.36 3.71 8.76
CA GLY A 145 -15.70 4.16 9.20
C GLY A 145 -16.20 3.39 10.41
N GLN A 146 -15.62 2.25 10.69
CA GLN A 146 -16.04 1.35 11.75
C GLN A 146 -14.87 0.91 12.62
N THR A 147 -15.16 0.61 13.87
CA THR A 147 -14.17 0.13 14.83
C THR A 147 -14.74 -1.04 15.61
N ASN A 148 -13.94 -2.11 15.74
CA ASN A 148 -14.20 -3.21 16.67
C ASN A 148 -13.04 -3.28 17.67
N ALA A 149 -13.33 -3.62 18.91
CA ALA A 149 -12.28 -3.80 19.93
C ALA A 149 -11.98 -5.29 20.08
N ALA A 150 -10.72 -5.67 19.89
CA ALA A 150 -10.31 -7.05 20.16
C ALA A 150 -10.58 -7.42 21.62
N THR A 151 -11.04 -8.62 21.85
CA THR A 151 -11.32 -9.17 23.20
C THR A 151 -10.08 -9.15 24.06
N ALA A 152 -8.94 -9.44 23.47
CA ALA A 152 -7.61 -9.33 24.08
C ALA A 152 -6.53 -9.25 22.99
N VAL A 153 -5.29 -9.03 23.41
CA VAL A 153 -4.13 -9.04 22.53
C VAL A 153 -4.02 -10.39 21.81
N PHE A 154 -3.96 -10.37 20.50
CA PHE A 154 -3.88 -11.58 19.67
C PHE A 154 -2.66 -12.43 20.06
N GLY A 155 -2.88 -13.74 20.20
CA GLY A 155 -1.89 -14.69 20.68
C GLY A 155 -1.80 -14.79 22.21
N SER A 156 -2.64 -14.04 22.95
CA SER A 156 -2.77 -14.24 24.40
C SER A 156 -3.75 -15.38 24.70
N GLY A 157 -3.63 -16.00 25.86
CA GLY A 157 -4.52 -17.10 26.24
C GLY A 157 -5.99 -16.72 26.51
N SER A 158 -6.32 -15.42 26.45
CA SER A 158 -7.67 -14.87 26.62
C SER A 158 -8.23 -14.24 25.33
N ALA A 159 -7.49 -14.31 24.21
CA ALA A 159 -7.93 -13.76 22.96
C ALA A 159 -8.93 -14.71 22.26
N ASP A 160 -9.94 -14.12 21.65
CA ASP A 160 -10.88 -14.81 20.76
C ASP A 160 -10.74 -14.22 19.33
N GLU A 161 -9.60 -14.57 18.70
CA GLU A 161 -9.25 -14.02 17.38
C GLU A 161 -10.29 -14.34 16.32
N GLU A 162 -10.89 -15.54 16.38
CA GLU A 162 -11.93 -15.95 15.44
C GLU A 162 -13.19 -15.10 15.63
N GLY A 163 -13.66 -14.98 16.87
CA GLY A 163 -14.84 -14.17 17.20
C GLY A 163 -14.66 -12.71 16.84
N ASP A 164 -13.52 -12.10 17.19
CA ASP A 164 -13.23 -10.70 16.89
C ASP A 164 -13.17 -10.42 15.38
N LEU A 165 -12.64 -11.37 14.59
CA LEU A 165 -12.58 -11.25 13.13
C LEU A 165 -13.96 -11.46 12.48
N LEU A 166 -14.74 -12.43 12.92
CA LEU A 166 -16.09 -12.66 12.40
C LEU A 166 -17.02 -11.48 12.72
N GLU A 167 -16.96 -10.92 13.92
CA GLU A 167 -17.71 -9.72 14.28
C GLU A 167 -17.32 -8.52 13.40
N SER A 168 -16.03 -8.36 13.12
CA SER A 168 -15.55 -7.31 12.22
C SER A 168 -16.05 -7.49 10.78
N MET A 169 -16.15 -8.74 10.30
CA MET A 169 -16.74 -9.05 8.99
C MET A 169 -18.24 -8.71 8.97
N ASP A 170 -18.96 -9.08 10.01
CA ASP A 170 -20.39 -8.79 10.14
C ASP A 170 -20.66 -7.28 10.11
N LEU A 171 -19.78 -6.46 10.72
CA LEU A 171 -19.86 -5.01 10.64
C LEU A 171 -19.76 -4.50 9.20
N ILE A 172 -18.83 -5.04 8.39
CA ILE A 172 -18.69 -4.67 6.98
C ILE A 172 -19.97 -5.05 6.22
N PHE A 173 -20.42 -6.29 6.33
CA PHE A 173 -21.58 -6.77 5.57
C PHE A 173 -22.88 -6.07 5.99
N ALA A 174 -23.02 -5.68 7.26
CA ALA A 174 -24.18 -4.94 7.74
C ALA A 174 -24.23 -3.49 7.26
N ASN A 175 -23.06 -2.82 7.16
CA ASN A 175 -23.04 -1.36 7.02
C ASN A 175 -22.46 -0.87 5.68
N ALA A 176 -21.65 -1.67 4.99
CA ALA A 176 -20.96 -1.23 3.76
C ALA A 176 -21.75 -1.46 2.47
N LYS A 177 -22.97 -2.02 2.54
CA LYS A 177 -23.79 -2.37 1.37
C LYS A 177 -23.03 -3.23 0.33
N VAL A 178 -22.14 -4.09 0.80
CA VAL A 178 -21.39 -5.05 0.00
C VAL A 178 -22.09 -6.40 -0.04
N SER A 179 -21.82 -7.20 -1.07
CA SER A 179 -22.36 -8.56 -1.12
C SER A 179 -21.62 -9.46 -0.14
N GLY A 180 -22.31 -10.41 0.49
CA GLY A 180 -21.67 -11.35 1.44
C GLY A 180 -20.63 -12.29 0.82
N ASN A 181 -20.39 -12.20 -0.48
CA ASN A 181 -19.38 -12.98 -1.22
C ASN A 181 -18.19 -12.14 -1.69
N GLU A 182 -18.13 -10.87 -1.33
CA GLU A 182 -16.96 -10.05 -1.68
C GLU A 182 -15.72 -10.50 -0.92
N PRO A 183 -14.55 -10.56 -1.59
CA PRO A 183 -13.31 -10.92 -0.93
C PRO A 183 -12.95 -9.85 0.10
N LEU A 184 -12.47 -10.27 1.25
CA LEU A 184 -11.99 -9.39 2.30
C LEU A 184 -10.47 -9.49 2.43
N SER A 185 -9.85 -8.41 2.87
CA SER A 185 -8.42 -8.37 3.19
C SER A 185 -8.22 -7.91 4.62
N LEU A 186 -7.40 -8.67 5.36
CA LEU A 186 -7.00 -8.38 6.73
C LEU A 186 -5.53 -7.98 6.74
N VAL A 187 -5.23 -6.80 7.26
CA VAL A 187 -3.86 -6.34 7.51
C VAL A 187 -3.54 -6.47 8.99
N LEU A 188 -2.54 -7.26 9.30
CA LEU A 188 -2.10 -7.53 10.67
C LEU A 188 -0.66 -7.09 10.90
N PRO A 189 -0.30 -6.70 12.15
CA PRO A 189 1.08 -6.59 12.57
C PRO A 189 1.83 -7.90 12.34
N ALA A 190 3.04 -7.85 11.77
CA ALA A 190 3.80 -9.04 11.40
C ALA A 190 4.18 -9.90 12.62
N ASP A 191 4.27 -9.32 13.81
CA ASP A 191 4.53 -10.04 15.09
C ASP A 191 3.31 -10.86 15.56
N LYS A 192 2.13 -10.62 15.01
CA LYS A 192 0.89 -11.38 15.32
C LYS A 192 0.65 -12.56 14.38
N ARG A 193 1.57 -12.80 13.46
CA ARG A 193 1.46 -13.90 12.50
C ARG A 193 1.26 -15.27 13.18
N SER A 194 1.93 -15.51 14.31
CA SER A 194 1.83 -16.79 15.02
C SER A 194 0.42 -17.07 15.55
N ALA A 195 -0.33 -16.06 15.96
CA ALA A 195 -1.72 -16.22 16.43
C ALA A 195 -2.63 -16.79 15.33
N ILE A 196 -2.43 -16.31 14.10
CA ILE A 196 -3.22 -16.73 12.93
C ILE A 196 -2.78 -18.08 12.36
N LEU A 197 -1.49 -18.43 12.50
CA LEU A 197 -0.95 -19.70 12.00
C LEU A 197 -1.10 -20.86 12.98
N ASN A 198 -1.53 -20.61 14.21
CA ASN A 198 -1.83 -21.68 15.15
C ASN A 198 -2.92 -22.58 14.58
N THR A 199 -2.66 -23.87 14.62
CA THR A 199 -3.61 -24.88 14.17
C THR A 199 -4.50 -25.34 15.31
N THR A 200 -5.80 -25.43 15.02
CA THR A 200 -6.77 -25.97 15.96
C THR A 200 -7.80 -26.84 15.19
N LEU A 201 -8.76 -27.39 15.92
CA LEU A 201 -9.81 -28.20 15.32
C LEU A 201 -11.04 -27.33 15.05
N TYR A 202 -11.28 -27.03 13.78
CA TYR A 202 -12.50 -26.36 13.32
C TYR A 202 -13.49 -27.40 12.76
N GLY A 203 -14.46 -27.77 13.59
CA GLY A 203 -15.35 -28.89 13.27
C GLY A 203 -14.59 -30.22 13.22
N ASN A 204 -14.40 -30.80 12.03
CA ASN A 204 -13.66 -32.04 11.81
C ASN A 204 -12.31 -31.83 11.07
N VAL A 205 -11.89 -30.58 10.88
CA VAL A 205 -10.68 -30.23 10.13
C VAL A 205 -9.66 -29.59 11.07
N VAL A 206 -8.44 -30.10 11.05
CA VAL A 206 -7.30 -29.47 11.74
C VAL A 206 -6.64 -28.52 10.76
N GLU A 207 -6.82 -27.24 10.97
CA GLU A 207 -6.30 -26.19 10.09
C GLU A 207 -5.83 -24.96 10.89
N SER A 208 -5.13 -24.03 10.28
CA SER A 208 -4.82 -22.73 10.90
C SER A 208 -6.05 -21.84 10.89
N LEU A 209 -6.11 -20.87 11.79
CA LEU A 209 -7.18 -19.87 11.78
C LEU A 209 -7.23 -19.13 10.43
N GLY A 210 -6.05 -18.80 9.86
CA GLY A 210 -5.97 -18.17 8.54
C GLY A 210 -6.56 -19.00 7.42
N ASP A 211 -6.27 -20.30 7.37
CA ASP A 211 -6.83 -21.22 6.37
C ASP A 211 -8.33 -21.39 6.56
N HIS A 212 -8.78 -21.50 7.82
CA HIS A 212 -10.19 -21.56 8.18
C HIS A 212 -10.96 -20.34 7.64
N LEU A 213 -10.51 -19.15 7.96
CA LEU A 213 -11.15 -17.90 7.52
C LEU A 213 -11.05 -17.68 6.00
N ALA A 214 -9.95 -18.08 5.38
CA ALA A 214 -9.83 -18.03 3.91
C ALA A 214 -10.88 -18.93 3.23
N ARG A 215 -11.16 -20.10 3.83
CA ARG A 215 -12.13 -21.05 3.31
C ARG A 215 -13.59 -20.61 3.50
N ILE A 216 -13.95 -20.06 4.67
CA ILE A 216 -15.33 -19.70 4.99
C ILE A 216 -15.74 -18.30 4.54
N ALA A 217 -14.80 -17.38 4.48
CA ALA A 217 -15.05 -15.96 4.24
C ALA A 217 -14.22 -15.34 3.10
N SER A 218 -13.49 -16.14 2.31
CA SER A 218 -12.60 -15.66 1.25
C SER A 218 -11.61 -14.58 1.74
N LEU A 219 -11.15 -14.70 2.99
CA LEU A 219 -10.28 -13.72 3.63
C LEU A 219 -8.83 -13.87 3.17
N ARG A 220 -8.24 -12.79 2.67
CA ARG A 220 -6.81 -12.68 2.39
C ARG A 220 -6.11 -12.01 3.56
N ILE A 221 -5.03 -12.59 4.07
CA ILE A 221 -4.28 -12.03 5.19
C ILE A 221 -2.95 -11.47 4.71
N LEU A 222 -2.69 -10.23 5.06
CA LEU A 222 -1.45 -9.51 4.79
C LEU A 222 -0.78 -9.12 6.10
N TYR A 223 0.55 -9.19 6.14
CA TYR A 223 1.33 -8.86 7.32
C TYR A 223 2.20 -7.64 7.05
N THR A 224 1.99 -6.57 7.80
CA THR A 224 2.80 -5.35 7.68
C THR A 224 3.85 -5.27 8.78
N ARG A 225 4.96 -4.60 8.46
CA ARG A 225 5.98 -4.19 9.44
C ARG A 225 5.73 -2.79 9.98
N ASP A 226 4.79 -2.06 9.38
CA ASP A 226 4.44 -0.69 9.73
C ASP A 226 3.40 -0.67 10.86
N TYR A 227 3.84 -1.07 12.06
CA TYR A 227 3.03 -1.18 13.27
C TYR A 227 3.80 -0.70 14.52
N GLY A 228 3.07 -0.59 15.63
CA GLY A 228 3.56 -0.15 16.93
C GLY A 228 3.44 1.36 17.13
N VAL A 229 2.76 1.78 18.20
CA VAL A 229 2.55 3.20 18.51
C VAL A 229 3.88 3.88 18.84
N THR A 230 4.74 3.23 19.60
CA THR A 230 6.07 3.75 19.97
C THR A 230 7.00 3.87 18.77
N ALA A 231 6.87 2.97 17.80
CA ALA A 231 7.65 3.01 16.56
C ALA A 231 7.05 3.96 15.49
N GLY A 232 5.84 4.51 15.73
CA GLY A 232 5.15 5.39 14.78
C GLY A 232 4.63 4.68 13.55
N GLY A 233 4.39 3.35 13.63
CA GLY A 233 3.83 2.58 12.53
C GLY A 233 2.39 2.99 12.20
N ALA A 234 2.03 3.01 10.93
CA ALA A 234 0.75 3.55 10.44
C ALA A 234 -0.47 2.84 11.04
N ILE A 235 -0.42 1.52 11.24
CA ILE A 235 -1.52 0.79 11.86
C ILE A 235 -1.48 0.79 13.40
N GLY A 236 -0.40 1.31 14.00
CA GLY A 236 -0.25 1.32 15.47
C GLY A 236 -0.31 -0.07 16.06
N ASN A 237 -1.17 -0.26 17.08
CA ASN A 237 -1.45 -1.54 17.75
C ASN A 237 -2.71 -2.24 17.23
N ASP A 238 -3.22 -1.81 16.10
CA ASP A 238 -4.50 -2.21 15.55
C ASP A 238 -4.31 -3.13 14.35
N ALA A 239 -5.41 -3.69 13.85
CA ALA A 239 -5.48 -4.35 12.56
C ALA A 239 -6.54 -3.67 11.68
N LEU A 240 -6.47 -3.91 10.39
CA LEU A 240 -7.44 -3.40 9.43
C LEU A 240 -8.10 -4.56 8.70
N LEU A 241 -9.41 -4.62 8.73
CA LEU A 241 -10.21 -5.50 7.87
C LEU A 241 -10.95 -4.63 6.86
N MET A 242 -10.86 -4.99 5.57
CA MET A 242 -11.45 -4.15 4.52
C MET A 242 -11.86 -4.93 3.29
N VAL A 243 -12.74 -4.33 2.50
CA VAL A 243 -13.00 -4.73 1.11
C VAL A 243 -11.93 -4.09 0.23
N PRO A 244 -11.03 -4.88 -0.39
CA PRO A 244 -9.97 -4.32 -1.22
C PRO A 244 -10.51 -3.80 -2.56
N GLY A 245 -9.84 -2.80 -3.11
CA GLY A 245 -10.10 -2.33 -4.46
C GLY A 245 -10.31 -0.82 -4.60
N ALA A 246 -10.41 -0.40 -5.85
CA ALA A 246 -10.54 1.02 -6.22
C ALA A 246 -11.84 1.69 -5.70
N GLU A 247 -12.87 0.90 -5.41
CA GLU A 247 -14.12 1.44 -4.85
C GLU A 247 -13.99 1.81 -3.36
N THR A 248 -12.99 1.28 -2.66
CA THR A 248 -12.75 1.58 -1.26
C THR A 248 -11.71 2.68 -1.10
N ALA A 249 -10.59 2.57 -1.82
CA ALA A 249 -9.53 3.56 -1.80
C ALA A 249 -8.70 3.52 -3.10
N GLU A 250 -8.13 4.65 -3.46
CA GLU A 250 -7.20 4.74 -4.60
C GLU A 250 -5.87 5.36 -4.17
N PHE A 251 -4.79 4.81 -4.72
CA PHE A 251 -3.45 5.33 -4.61
C PHE A 251 -3.04 5.94 -5.95
N PHE A 252 -2.62 7.20 -5.91
CA PHE A 252 -2.25 7.97 -7.09
C PHE A 252 -0.75 8.14 -7.19
N ASN A 253 -0.23 7.89 -8.39
CA ASN A 253 1.13 8.18 -8.75
C ASN A 253 1.15 9.20 -9.89
N TYR A 254 2.07 10.15 -9.84
CA TYR A 254 2.25 11.11 -10.92
C TYR A 254 2.93 10.43 -12.12
N ASN A 255 2.36 10.57 -13.32
CA ASN A 255 2.88 10.05 -14.59
C ASN A 255 3.36 8.59 -14.58
N GLY A 256 2.61 7.70 -13.92
CA GLY A 256 2.85 6.27 -14.04
C GLY A 256 3.74 5.65 -12.98
N ALA A 257 3.66 6.10 -11.75
CA ALA A 257 4.33 5.48 -10.60
C ALA A 257 5.87 5.59 -10.56
N GLY A 258 6.45 6.37 -11.47
CA GLY A 258 7.90 6.55 -11.57
C GLY A 258 8.44 7.72 -10.77
N PHE A 259 9.75 7.85 -10.83
CA PHE A 259 10.44 9.04 -10.40
C PHE A 259 10.34 10.12 -11.48
N GLN A 260 9.95 11.33 -11.11
CA GLN A 260 9.69 12.41 -12.06
C GLN A 260 10.86 13.35 -12.23
N GLU A 261 11.59 13.57 -11.16
CA GLU A 261 12.79 14.39 -11.16
C GLU A 261 13.93 13.49 -10.66
N THR A 262 14.80 13.10 -11.56
CA THR A 262 16.04 12.41 -11.24
C THR A 262 17.19 13.30 -11.65
N GLU A 263 18.10 13.52 -10.77
CA GLU A 263 19.33 14.25 -11.05
C GLU A 263 20.50 13.35 -10.65
N LEU A 264 21.31 12.97 -11.63
CA LEU A 264 22.55 12.27 -11.40
C LEU A 264 23.67 13.31 -11.53
N THR A 265 24.26 13.68 -10.41
CA THR A 265 25.33 14.66 -10.37
C THR A 265 26.64 14.00 -10.07
N ARG A 266 27.65 14.23 -10.92
CA ARG A 266 29.02 13.80 -10.63
C ARG A 266 29.69 14.78 -9.69
N LEU A 267 30.14 14.27 -8.54
CA LEU A 267 30.99 15.00 -7.60
C LEU A 267 32.44 14.64 -7.87
N PRO A 268 33.25 15.55 -8.45
CA PRO A 268 34.65 15.28 -8.82
C PRO A 268 35.47 14.77 -7.63
N GLY A 269 36.11 13.60 -7.79
CA GLY A 269 36.94 12.98 -6.75
C GLY A 269 36.16 12.33 -5.60
N VAL A 270 34.81 12.32 -5.64
CA VAL A 270 33.96 11.72 -4.62
C VAL A 270 33.15 10.57 -5.22
N GLY A 271 32.46 10.79 -6.35
CA GLY A 271 31.61 9.79 -6.98
C GLY A 271 30.38 10.39 -7.64
N PHE A 272 29.30 9.63 -7.66
CA PHE A 272 28.00 10.06 -8.19
C PHE A 272 27.01 10.23 -7.05
N ASP A 273 26.22 11.29 -7.13
CA ASP A 273 25.11 11.58 -6.25
C ASP A 273 23.81 11.56 -7.06
N TRP A 274 22.86 10.76 -6.62
CA TRP A 274 21.59 10.56 -7.32
C TRP A 274 20.42 10.92 -6.44
N LEU A 275 19.63 11.89 -6.88
CA LEU A 275 18.40 12.33 -6.23
C LEU A 275 17.20 11.76 -6.98
N LEU A 276 16.39 10.99 -6.25
CA LEU A 276 15.17 10.36 -6.75
C LEU A 276 13.97 11.09 -6.14
N THR A 277 13.10 11.61 -6.96
CA THR A 277 11.88 12.28 -6.53
C THR A 277 10.65 11.59 -7.09
N SER A 278 9.66 11.32 -6.25
CA SER A 278 8.36 10.81 -6.65
C SER A 278 7.24 11.61 -6.00
N TYR A 279 6.08 11.66 -6.66
CA TYR A 279 4.88 12.29 -6.11
C TYR A 279 3.79 11.24 -6.00
N MET A 280 3.19 11.13 -4.82
CA MET A 280 2.18 10.12 -4.51
C MET A 280 1.07 10.72 -3.62
N GLY A 281 -0.10 10.10 -3.65
CA GLY A 281 -1.23 10.47 -2.80
C GLY A 281 -2.21 9.33 -2.71
N SER A 282 -3.00 9.29 -1.66
CA SER A 282 -4.06 8.29 -1.48
C SER A 282 -5.36 9.00 -1.08
N VAL A 283 -6.47 8.42 -1.52
CA VAL A 283 -7.80 8.90 -1.16
C VAL A 283 -8.69 7.72 -0.80
N ILE A 284 -9.68 7.98 0.04
CA ILE A 284 -10.73 7.03 0.38
C ILE A 284 -12.01 7.45 -0.31
N HIS A 285 -12.70 6.49 -0.91
CA HIS A 285 -14.03 6.70 -1.44
C HIS A 285 -15.06 6.52 -0.34
N GLU A 286 -15.86 7.55 -0.16
CA GLU A 286 -16.94 7.51 0.81
C GLU A 286 -18.04 6.56 0.35
N HIS A 287 -18.45 5.68 1.24
CA HIS A 287 -19.62 4.83 1.08
C HIS A 287 -20.48 4.88 2.34
N GLN A 288 -20.65 6.09 2.89
CA GLN A 288 -21.42 6.30 4.09
C GLN A 288 -22.75 7.01 3.82
N ASP A 289 -23.78 6.52 4.46
CA ASP A 289 -25.06 7.23 4.63
C ASP A 289 -24.97 8.08 5.92
N GLY A 290 -24.04 9.05 6.02
CA GLY A 290 -23.87 9.81 7.25
C GLY A 290 -22.83 10.94 7.20
N ALA A 291 -22.67 11.63 8.33
CA ALA A 291 -22.09 12.95 8.46
C ALA A 291 -20.55 13.04 8.34
N ASP A 292 -19.81 11.94 8.25
CA ASP A 292 -18.36 11.94 8.16
C ASP A 292 -17.90 11.69 6.73
N SER A 293 -17.49 12.75 6.07
CA SER A 293 -17.13 12.78 4.66
C SER A 293 -15.78 12.10 4.30
N ASP A 294 -14.98 11.73 5.28
CA ASP A 294 -13.63 11.22 5.07
C ASP A 294 -13.47 9.75 5.44
N LYS A 295 -14.60 9.03 5.66
CA LYS A 295 -14.57 7.64 6.13
C LYS A 295 -15.42 6.72 5.27
N THR A 296 -15.09 5.44 5.28
CA THR A 296 -15.86 4.41 4.60
C THR A 296 -16.20 3.24 5.53
N ASN A 297 -17.44 2.75 5.44
CA ASN A 297 -17.87 1.54 6.16
C ASN A 297 -17.27 0.25 5.59
N ARG A 298 -16.57 0.33 4.46
CA ARG A 298 -15.84 -0.79 3.86
C ARG A 298 -14.53 -1.11 4.59
N ILE A 299 -14.17 -0.32 5.62
CA ILE A 299 -12.97 -0.52 6.44
C ILE A 299 -13.38 -0.57 7.90
N VAL A 300 -12.98 -1.64 8.58
CA VAL A 300 -13.09 -1.81 10.03
C VAL A 300 -11.70 -1.80 10.64
N LYS A 301 -11.50 -0.94 11.62
CA LYS A 301 -10.30 -0.92 12.45
C LYS A 301 -10.53 -1.80 13.67
N ILE A 302 -9.72 -2.86 13.82
CA ILE A 302 -9.75 -3.74 14.99
C ILE A 302 -8.70 -3.24 15.97
N THR A 303 -9.15 -2.68 17.09
CA THR A 303 -8.25 -2.04 18.05
C THR A 303 -7.75 -3.00 19.11
N GLY A 304 -6.49 -2.81 19.55
CA GLY A 304 -5.94 -3.55 20.66
C GLY A 304 -5.47 -4.97 20.32
N VAL A 305 -5.23 -5.29 19.05
CA VAL A 305 -4.70 -6.60 18.65
C VAL A 305 -3.26 -6.82 19.13
N ARG A 306 -2.57 -5.75 19.50
CA ARG A 306 -1.19 -5.74 19.99
C ARG A 306 -1.08 -4.87 21.24
N ALA A 307 -0.21 -5.26 22.18
CA ALA A 307 0.28 -4.38 23.24
C ALA A 307 1.62 -3.76 22.80
N ASP A 308 1.87 -2.51 23.21
CA ASP A 308 3.19 -1.88 23.03
C ASP A 308 4.25 -2.52 23.93
#